data_f18e8ced4580caa0a6ad3ff97f78b8c4
#
_entry.id   f18e8ced4580caa0a6ad3ff97f78b8c4
#
_cell.length_a   1.000
_cell.length_b   1.000
_cell.length_c   1.000
_cell.angle_alpha   90.00
_cell.angle_beta   90.00
_cell.angle_gamma   90.00
#
_symmetry.space_group_name_H-M   'P 1'
#
loop_
_entity.id
_entity.type
_entity.pdbx_description
1 polymer ?
#
loop_
_entity_poly.entity_id
_entity_poly.type
_entity_poly.pdbx_seq_one_letter_code
_entity_poly.pdbx_strand_id
1 'polypeptide(L)'
;MSLFPAIESYLPHQGAKYISPDKAGQLRESMLELRAKGQAARKEFADLVKDFQSLYPKLTLERTSQWMNQAQILRPHFWNYLKGYGEITEPMFALRLYGTAEDFGVSLEVSFMERKKDEHSLSKQNRVLELPIQSPAYYFAQIDGVSQRFEGTEENRQFLTQQLAAGQVRKVLVKYDVPLSQAASREQVLSQLQEAMTALIPFYEATRTI
;
A
#
# COMPACT_ATOMS: atom_id res chain seq x y z
N MET A 1 -0.63 4.98 24.72
CA MET A 1 -1.02 6.10 23.80
C MET A 1 -0.51 5.72 22.44
N SER A 2 -1.35 5.76 21.41
CA SER A 2 -0.97 5.35 20.05
C SER A 2 0.13 6.25 19.50
N LEU A 3 1.05 5.68 18.73
CA LEU A 3 2.07 6.42 17.97
C LEU A 3 1.49 7.12 16.75
N PHE A 4 0.33 6.65 16.28
CA PHE A 4 -0.35 7.14 15.08
C PHE A 4 -1.80 7.53 15.38
N PRO A 5 -2.01 8.51 16.29
CA PRO A 5 -3.34 8.83 16.80
C PRO A 5 -4.27 9.42 15.72
N ALA A 6 -3.73 10.11 14.71
CA ALA A 6 -4.54 10.66 13.64
C ALA A 6 -5.05 9.57 12.71
N ILE A 7 -4.22 8.58 12.36
CA ILE A 7 -4.63 7.41 11.57
C ILE A 7 -5.68 6.61 12.35
N GLU A 8 -5.42 6.28 13.61
CA GLU A 8 -6.35 5.54 14.47
C GLU A 8 -7.72 6.23 14.56
N SER A 9 -7.74 7.57 14.74
CA SER A 9 -8.97 8.37 14.79
C SER A 9 -9.72 8.42 13.46
N TYR A 10 -9.04 8.24 12.32
CA TYR A 10 -9.64 8.26 10.99
C TYR A 10 -10.27 6.92 10.59
N LEU A 11 -9.63 5.80 10.96
CA LEU A 11 -10.00 4.47 10.49
C LEU A 11 -11.47 4.08 10.73
N PRO A 12 -12.14 4.48 11.84
CA PRO A 12 -13.57 4.22 12.04
C PRO A 12 -14.49 4.88 11.01
N HIS A 13 -13.99 5.88 10.27
CA HIS A 13 -14.76 6.63 9.28
C HIS A 13 -14.58 6.13 7.84
N GLN A 14 -13.83 5.05 7.62
CA GLN A 14 -13.66 4.44 6.30
C GLN A 14 -15.01 4.14 5.65
N GLY A 15 -15.14 4.45 4.34
CA GLY A 15 -16.38 4.24 3.60
C GLY A 15 -17.46 5.30 3.82
N ALA A 16 -17.31 6.19 4.80
CA ALA A 16 -18.26 7.26 5.02
C ALA A 16 -18.29 8.25 3.86
N LYS A 17 -19.49 8.78 3.59
CA LYS A 17 -19.67 9.84 2.59
C LYS A 17 -19.31 11.19 3.20
N TYR A 18 -18.41 11.92 2.53
CA TYR A 18 -18.14 13.32 2.83
C TYR A 18 -19.02 14.24 2.00
N ILE A 19 -19.55 15.27 2.62
CA ILE A 19 -20.30 16.35 1.98
C ILE A 19 -19.55 17.65 2.26
N SER A 20 -19.34 18.48 1.23
CA SER A 20 -18.72 19.78 1.45
C SER A 20 -19.50 20.56 2.52
N PRO A 21 -18.85 21.19 3.52
CA PRO A 21 -19.52 21.88 4.61
C PRO A 21 -20.54 22.94 4.15
N ASP A 22 -20.27 23.57 3.00
CA ASP A 22 -21.18 24.58 2.41
C ASP A 22 -22.50 23.97 1.89
N LYS A 23 -22.53 22.65 1.68
CA LYS A 23 -23.69 21.89 1.19
C LYS A 23 -24.26 20.93 2.24
N ALA A 24 -23.64 20.84 3.41
CA ALA A 24 -23.97 19.84 4.42
C ALA A 24 -25.12 20.26 5.36
N GLY A 25 -25.59 21.50 5.30
CA GLY A 25 -26.68 21.98 6.14
C GLY A 25 -26.39 21.75 7.65
N GLN A 26 -27.25 21.03 8.34
CA GLN A 26 -27.08 20.71 9.75
C GLN A 26 -25.86 19.83 10.06
N LEU A 27 -25.32 19.12 9.08
CA LEU A 27 -24.13 18.27 9.24
C LEU A 27 -22.82 19.06 9.06
N ARG A 28 -22.88 20.38 8.91
CA ARG A 28 -21.72 21.21 8.60
C ARG A 28 -20.54 20.97 9.56
N GLU A 29 -20.79 21.01 10.87
CA GLU A 29 -19.74 20.84 11.88
C GLU A 29 -19.14 19.42 11.83
N SER A 30 -19.99 18.38 11.73
CA SER A 30 -19.51 16.99 11.58
C SER A 30 -18.66 16.80 10.31
N MET A 31 -18.97 17.49 9.21
CA MET A 31 -18.18 17.43 7.98
C MET A 31 -16.85 18.18 8.12
N LEU A 32 -16.80 19.26 8.88
CA LEU A 32 -15.55 19.95 9.20
C LEU A 32 -14.62 19.07 10.04
N GLU A 33 -15.16 18.42 11.07
CA GLU A 33 -14.42 17.46 11.90
C GLU A 33 -13.90 16.28 11.06
N LEU A 34 -14.75 15.70 10.22
CA LEU A 34 -14.39 14.58 9.35
C LEU A 34 -13.27 14.96 8.37
N ARG A 35 -13.33 16.17 7.82
CA ARG A 35 -12.27 16.72 6.97
C ARG A 35 -10.96 16.87 7.75
N ALA A 36 -11.01 17.43 8.95
CA ALA A 36 -9.84 17.61 9.80
C ALA A 36 -9.18 16.27 10.13
N LYS A 37 -9.96 15.24 10.52
CA LYS A 37 -9.47 13.87 10.76
C LYS A 37 -8.81 13.26 9.51
N GLY A 38 -9.48 13.34 8.35
CA GLY A 38 -8.94 12.79 7.10
C GLY A 38 -7.64 13.47 6.66
N GLN A 39 -7.54 14.81 6.84
CA GLN A 39 -6.33 15.55 6.53
C GLN A 39 -5.19 15.24 7.50
N ALA A 40 -5.47 15.13 8.80
CA ALA A 40 -4.49 14.81 9.84
C ALA A 40 -3.94 13.39 9.63
N ALA A 41 -4.80 12.41 9.42
CA ALA A 41 -4.39 11.02 9.16
C ALA A 41 -3.54 10.91 7.88
N ARG A 42 -3.94 11.60 6.81
CA ARG A 42 -3.15 11.63 5.58
C ARG A 42 -1.77 12.26 5.79
N LYS A 43 -1.69 13.31 6.61
CA LYS A 43 -0.41 13.95 6.95
C LYS A 43 0.47 13.01 7.75
N GLU A 44 -0.06 12.38 8.79
CA GLU A 44 0.67 11.42 9.63
C GLU A 44 1.21 10.24 8.81
N PHE A 45 0.42 9.68 7.90
CA PHE A 45 0.87 8.67 6.95
C PHE A 45 1.97 9.21 6.02
N ALA A 46 1.81 10.41 5.47
CA ALA A 46 2.81 11.01 4.59
C ALA A 46 4.14 11.29 5.32
N ASP A 47 4.08 11.66 6.59
CA ASP A 47 5.27 11.87 7.42
C ASP A 47 6.01 10.55 7.67
N LEU A 48 5.29 9.44 7.95
CA LEU A 48 5.89 8.10 8.03
C LEU A 48 6.59 7.70 6.72
N VAL A 49 5.92 7.92 5.58
CA VAL A 49 6.49 7.61 4.26
C VAL A 49 7.77 8.41 3.99
N LYS A 50 7.81 9.68 4.38
CA LYS A 50 9.01 10.52 4.22
C LYS A 50 10.17 10.05 5.10
N ASP A 51 9.90 9.69 6.35
CA ASP A 51 10.91 9.16 7.25
C ASP A 51 11.50 7.86 6.68
N PHE A 52 10.65 6.96 6.20
CA PHE A 52 11.09 5.74 5.55
C PHE A 52 11.90 6.03 4.27
N GLN A 53 11.43 6.93 3.41
CA GLN A 53 12.14 7.29 2.19
C GLN A 53 13.51 7.94 2.46
N SER A 54 13.66 8.67 3.57
CA SER A 54 14.94 9.28 3.95
C SER A 54 16.07 8.26 4.14
N LEU A 55 15.72 7.00 4.48
CA LEU A 55 16.65 5.87 4.56
C LEU A 55 17.06 5.35 3.17
N TYR A 56 16.33 5.71 2.14
CA TYR A 56 16.53 5.27 0.75
C TYR A 56 16.52 6.47 -0.21
N PRO A 57 17.54 7.34 -0.18
CA PRO A 57 17.54 8.62 -0.91
C PRO A 57 17.51 8.48 -2.45
N LYS A 58 17.78 7.28 -2.96
CA LYS A 58 17.65 6.96 -4.39
C LYS A 58 16.21 6.73 -4.85
N LEU A 59 15.28 6.50 -3.91
CA LEU A 59 13.86 6.35 -4.23
C LEU A 59 13.19 7.72 -4.31
N THR A 60 12.41 7.94 -5.37
CA THR A 60 11.61 9.15 -5.55
C THR A 60 10.20 8.91 -5.06
N LEU A 61 9.70 9.82 -4.21
CA LEU A 61 8.32 9.77 -3.74
C LEU A 61 7.37 10.30 -4.81
N GLU A 62 6.32 9.53 -5.07
CA GLU A 62 5.15 10.00 -5.77
C GLU A 62 4.14 10.63 -4.80
N ARG A 63 3.11 11.26 -5.32
CA ARG A 63 2.11 11.93 -4.49
C ARG A 63 1.33 10.94 -3.61
N THR A 64 1.26 11.18 -2.31
CA THR A 64 0.37 10.46 -1.38
C THR A 64 -1.09 10.56 -1.82
N SER A 65 -1.82 9.45 -1.78
CA SER A 65 -3.24 9.39 -2.09
C SER A 65 -4.05 10.42 -1.27
N GLN A 66 -5.17 10.87 -1.82
CA GLN A 66 -6.10 11.71 -1.07
C GLN A 66 -6.84 10.87 -0.03
N TRP A 67 -7.35 11.52 1.04
CA TRP A 67 -8.10 10.86 2.10
C TRP A 67 -9.52 10.43 1.69
N MET A 68 -10.03 10.94 0.56
CA MET A 68 -11.29 10.52 -0.07
C MET A 68 -11.11 10.25 -1.57
N ASN A 69 -12.02 9.51 -2.17
CA ASN A 69 -12.05 9.27 -3.60
C ASN A 69 -12.83 10.37 -4.35
N GLN A 70 -12.95 10.24 -5.68
CA GLN A 70 -13.69 11.21 -6.52
C GLN A 70 -15.19 11.25 -6.18
N ALA A 71 -15.77 10.15 -5.69
CA ALA A 71 -17.15 10.11 -5.22
C ALA A 71 -17.32 10.68 -3.79
N GLN A 72 -16.27 11.32 -3.23
CA GLN A 72 -16.27 11.85 -1.86
C GLN A 72 -16.54 10.79 -0.79
N ILE A 73 -16.09 9.56 -1.02
CA ILE A 73 -16.13 8.48 -0.01
C ILE A 73 -14.74 8.38 0.61
N LEU A 74 -14.68 8.33 1.93
CA LEU A 74 -13.44 8.20 2.68
C LEU A 74 -12.77 6.87 2.31
N ARG A 75 -11.48 6.95 1.99
CA ARG A 75 -10.72 5.79 1.54
C ARG A 75 -10.50 4.81 2.68
N PRO A 76 -10.58 3.50 2.41
CA PRO A 76 -10.26 2.47 3.40
C PRO A 76 -8.76 2.41 3.71
N HIS A 77 -7.91 3.04 2.88
CA HIS A 77 -6.45 3.03 3.05
C HIS A 77 -5.82 4.21 2.31
N PHE A 78 -4.66 4.65 2.78
CA PHE A 78 -3.75 5.56 2.08
C PHE A 78 -2.65 4.75 1.40
N TRP A 79 -2.05 5.32 0.36
CA TRP A 79 -0.86 4.77 -0.26
C TRP A 79 0.05 5.86 -0.80
N ASN A 80 1.32 5.53 -0.89
CA ASN A 80 2.34 6.30 -1.59
C ASN A 80 3.22 5.34 -2.37
N TYR A 81 3.62 5.74 -3.56
CA TYR A 81 4.57 4.99 -4.37
C TYR A 81 5.97 5.57 -4.23
N LEU A 82 6.98 4.68 -4.25
CA LEU A 82 8.40 5.00 -4.17
C LEU A 82 9.07 4.40 -5.40
N LYS A 83 9.42 5.26 -6.36
CA LYS A 83 10.02 4.88 -7.63
C LYS A 83 11.54 4.81 -7.52
N GLY A 84 12.15 3.70 -7.89
CA GLY A 84 13.60 3.49 -7.86
C GLY A 84 14.26 3.57 -9.23
N TYR A 85 13.55 3.22 -10.30
CA TYR A 85 14.05 3.28 -11.68
C TYR A 85 12.90 3.50 -12.67
N GLY A 86 13.28 3.73 -13.93
CA GLY A 86 12.35 3.74 -15.06
C GLY A 86 11.28 4.83 -15.00
N GLU A 87 10.26 4.63 -15.83
CA GLU A 87 9.14 5.53 -15.96
C GLU A 87 8.03 5.21 -14.94
N ILE A 88 7.01 6.05 -14.88
CA ILE A 88 5.86 5.88 -13.97
C ILE A 88 5.01 4.64 -14.29
N THR A 89 5.21 4.05 -15.46
CA THR A 89 4.58 2.81 -15.93
C THR A 89 5.23 1.56 -15.36
N GLU A 90 6.47 1.69 -14.87
CA GLU A 90 7.25 0.57 -14.34
C GLU A 90 6.77 0.15 -12.93
N PRO A 91 7.00 -1.11 -12.53
CA PRO A 91 6.83 -1.51 -11.15
C PRO A 91 7.68 -0.66 -10.20
N MET A 92 7.17 -0.45 -9.01
CA MET A 92 7.80 0.34 -7.95
C MET A 92 7.40 -0.17 -6.57
N PHE A 93 8.09 0.28 -5.54
CA PHE A 93 7.60 0.06 -4.19
C PHE A 93 6.35 0.89 -3.92
N ALA A 94 5.48 0.40 -3.05
CA ALA A 94 4.40 1.19 -2.49
C ALA A 94 4.29 0.93 -0.99
N LEU A 95 4.04 1.98 -0.22
CA LEU A 95 3.62 1.87 1.17
C LEU A 95 2.11 2.08 1.22
N ARG A 96 1.39 1.15 1.84
CA ARG A 96 -0.07 1.17 1.90
C ARG A 96 -0.58 0.92 3.31
N LEU A 97 -1.42 1.83 3.82
CA LEU A 97 -2.14 1.65 5.07
C LEU A 97 -3.16 0.51 4.93
N TYR A 98 -3.30 -0.34 5.94
CA TYR A 98 -4.32 -1.39 6.04
C TYR A 98 -4.93 -1.44 7.45
N GLY A 99 -6.03 -2.17 7.58
CA GLY A 99 -6.63 -2.54 8.87
C GLY A 99 -7.77 -1.65 9.35
N THR A 100 -8.10 -1.80 10.61
CA THR A 100 -9.14 -1.08 11.36
C THR A 100 -8.52 -0.27 12.49
N ALA A 101 -9.31 0.46 13.27
CA ALA A 101 -8.79 1.24 14.40
C ALA A 101 -8.14 0.36 15.49
N GLU A 102 -8.61 -0.88 15.63
CA GLU A 102 -8.12 -1.83 16.63
C GLU A 102 -6.83 -2.54 16.20
N ASP A 103 -6.70 -2.77 14.89
CA ASP A 103 -5.54 -3.46 14.31
C ASP A 103 -5.23 -2.88 12.92
N PHE A 104 -4.20 -2.04 12.85
CA PHE A 104 -3.76 -1.40 11.62
C PHE A 104 -2.24 -1.39 11.48
N GLY A 105 -1.82 -1.25 10.26
CA GLY A 105 -0.42 -1.19 9.89
C GLY A 105 -0.20 -0.66 8.48
N VAL A 106 1.01 -0.80 8.00
CA VAL A 106 1.38 -0.50 6.62
C VAL A 106 1.98 -1.72 5.96
N SER A 107 1.58 -1.99 4.72
CA SER A 107 2.25 -2.96 3.87
C SER A 107 3.27 -2.25 3.00
N LEU A 108 4.52 -2.74 2.97
CA LEU A 108 5.42 -2.46 1.88
C LEU A 108 5.11 -3.44 0.73
N GLU A 109 5.01 -2.94 -0.48
CA GLU A 109 4.58 -3.71 -1.65
C GLU A 109 5.55 -3.52 -2.81
N VAL A 110 5.77 -4.57 -3.62
CA VAL A 110 6.21 -4.43 -5.01
C VAL A 110 4.96 -4.38 -5.86
N SER A 111 4.70 -3.24 -6.50
CA SER A 111 3.42 -2.88 -7.12
C SER A 111 3.62 -1.95 -8.31
N PHE A 112 2.55 -1.53 -8.95
CA PHE A 112 2.57 -0.53 -10.03
C PHE A 112 1.32 0.36 -9.99
N MET A 113 1.38 1.50 -10.66
CA MET A 113 0.24 2.41 -10.75
C MET A 113 -0.74 1.97 -11.83
N GLU A 114 -1.86 1.36 -11.44
CA GLU A 114 -2.91 0.89 -12.38
C GLU A 114 -3.33 1.92 -13.43
N ARG A 115 -3.43 3.21 -13.07
CA ARG A 115 -3.86 4.28 -13.97
C ARG A 115 -2.76 4.76 -14.91
N LYS A 116 -1.53 4.32 -14.69
CA LYS A 116 -0.35 4.72 -15.46
C LYS A 116 0.30 3.56 -16.21
N LYS A 117 -0.24 2.34 -16.04
CA LYS A 117 0.29 1.15 -16.68
C LYS A 117 0.28 1.26 -18.21
N ASP A 118 1.29 0.73 -18.82
CA ASP A 118 1.38 0.41 -20.25
C ASP A 118 1.12 -1.09 -20.50
N GLU A 119 1.37 -1.54 -21.70
CA GLU A 119 1.20 -2.93 -22.13
C GLU A 119 2.17 -3.90 -21.45
N HIS A 120 3.32 -3.41 -20.95
CA HIS A 120 4.37 -4.21 -20.34
C HIS A 120 4.27 -4.26 -18.81
N SER A 121 3.58 -3.31 -18.17
CA SER A 121 3.55 -3.17 -16.71
C SER A 121 3.12 -4.45 -15.98
N LEU A 122 2.11 -5.15 -16.51
CA LEU A 122 1.60 -6.38 -15.90
C LEU A 122 2.58 -7.56 -16.03
N SER A 123 3.18 -7.73 -17.21
CA SER A 123 4.15 -8.79 -17.43
C SER A 123 5.39 -8.60 -16.56
N LYS A 124 5.90 -7.37 -16.46
CA LYS A 124 6.99 -7.01 -15.55
C LYS A 124 6.62 -7.27 -14.09
N GLN A 125 5.44 -6.81 -13.66
CA GLN A 125 4.97 -7.01 -12.29
C GLN A 125 4.89 -8.49 -11.92
N ASN A 126 4.37 -9.34 -12.80
CA ASN A 126 4.16 -10.75 -12.53
C ASN A 126 5.47 -11.56 -12.45
N ARG A 127 6.61 -10.98 -12.85
CA ARG A 127 7.95 -11.58 -12.67
C ARG A 127 8.33 -11.78 -11.20
N VAL A 128 7.60 -11.20 -10.26
CA VAL A 128 7.75 -11.52 -8.82
C VAL A 128 7.58 -13.03 -8.54
N LEU A 129 6.88 -13.77 -9.40
CA LEU A 129 6.74 -15.23 -9.31
C LEU A 129 7.97 -16.01 -9.76
N GLU A 130 8.96 -15.38 -10.40
CA GLU A 130 10.20 -16.04 -10.82
C GLU A 130 11.11 -16.37 -9.62
N LEU A 131 10.90 -15.72 -8.48
CA LEU A 131 11.72 -15.90 -7.28
C LEU A 131 11.00 -16.68 -6.19
N PRO A 132 11.75 -17.49 -5.40
CA PRO A 132 11.20 -18.12 -4.21
C PRO A 132 10.80 -17.05 -3.18
N ILE A 133 9.76 -17.34 -2.41
CA ILE A 133 9.24 -16.48 -1.36
C ILE A 133 9.28 -17.19 -0.01
N GLN A 134 9.40 -16.41 1.05
CA GLN A 134 9.32 -16.88 2.43
C GLN A 134 8.49 -15.92 3.28
N SER A 135 7.72 -16.47 4.22
CA SER A 135 7.08 -15.67 5.27
C SER A 135 8.12 -14.82 6.01
N PRO A 136 7.76 -13.61 6.44
CA PRO A 136 6.42 -13.01 6.45
C PRO A 136 5.98 -12.31 5.15
N ALA A 137 6.82 -12.29 4.10
CA ALA A 137 6.37 -11.82 2.78
C ALA A 137 5.27 -12.76 2.22
N TYR A 138 4.33 -12.20 1.49
CA TYR A 138 3.20 -12.94 0.95
C TYR A 138 2.78 -12.38 -0.42
N TYR A 139 2.00 -13.16 -1.18
CA TYR A 139 1.42 -12.71 -2.43
C TYR A 139 0.04 -12.09 -2.22
N PHE A 140 -0.25 -11.08 -3.03
CA PHE A 140 -1.58 -10.50 -3.15
C PHE A 140 -1.97 -10.54 -4.63
N ALA A 141 -2.73 -11.55 -5.01
CA ALA A 141 -3.04 -11.85 -6.41
C ALA A 141 -4.47 -11.49 -6.76
N GLN A 142 -4.68 -10.99 -7.98
CA GLN A 142 -6.00 -10.74 -8.53
C GLN A 142 -6.43 -11.89 -9.43
N ILE A 143 -7.42 -12.66 -8.96
CA ILE A 143 -8.05 -13.79 -9.65
C ILE A 143 -9.50 -13.43 -9.91
N ASP A 144 -9.97 -13.54 -11.14
CA ASP A 144 -11.35 -13.21 -11.55
C ASP A 144 -11.84 -11.84 -11.06
N GLY A 145 -10.94 -10.86 -11.07
CA GLY A 145 -11.22 -9.49 -10.62
C GLY A 145 -11.16 -9.27 -9.10
N VAL A 146 -11.04 -10.33 -8.29
CA VAL A 146 -10.96 -10.28 -6.84
C VAL A 146 -9.50 -10.41 -6.40
N SER A 147 -9.06 -9.49 -5.51
CA SER A 147 -7.72 -9.56 -4.92
C SER A 147 -7.74 -10.41 -3.65
N GLN A 148 -6.84 -11.39 -3.56
CA GLN A 148 -6.75 -12.34 -2.46
C GLN A 148 -5.32 -12.45 -1.94
N ARG A 149 -5.18 -12.71 -0.64
CA ARG A 149 -3.90 -13.01 0.02
C ARG A 149 -3.57 -14.49 -0.13
N PHE A 150 -2.32 -14.77 -0.44
CA PHE A 150 -1.71 -16.10 -0.45
C PHE A 150 -0.42 -16.05 0.37
N GLU A 151 -0.28 -16.93 1.34
CA GLU A 151 0.93 -16.97 2.16
C GLU A 151 2.20 -17.20 1.32
N GLY A 152 3.32 -16.69 1.80
CA GLY A 152 4.62 -16.76 1.14
C GLY A 152 5.22 -18.17 1.20
N THR A 153 4.66 -19.09 0.43
CA THR A 153 5.11 -20.50 0.33
C THR A 153 5.40 -20.87 -1.10
N GLU A 154 6.28 -21.85 -1.29
CA GLU A 154 6.61 -22.37 -2.62
C GLU A 154 5.38 -23.00 -3.30
N GLU A 155 4.50 -23.65 -2.53
CA GLU A 155 3.24 -24.20 -3.02
C GLU A 155 2.35 -23.09 -3.64
N ASN A 156 2.16 -21.98 -2.94
CA ASN A 156 1.39 -20.86 -3.43
C ASN A 156 2.07 -20.17 -4.63
N ARG A 157 3.40 -20.11 -4.66
CA ARG A 157 4.14 -19.61 -5.82
C ARG A 157 3.86 -20.44 -7.06
N GLN A 158 3.96 -21.76 -6.95
CA GLN A 158 3.68 -22.69 -8.06
C GLN A 158 2.22 -22.61 -8.51
N PHE A 159 1.28 -22.59 -7.58
CA PHE A 159 -0.13 -22.39 -7.87
C PHE A 159 -0.38 -21.10 -8.66
N LEU A 160 0.10 -19.95 -8.17
CA LEU A 160 -0.09 -18.67 -8.83
C LEU A 160 0.60 -18.62 -10.21
N THR A 161 1.75 -19.27 -10.37
CA THR A 161 2.44 -19.38 -11.67
C THR A 161 1.59 -20.15 -12.67
N GLN A 162 0.99 -21.26 -12.26
CA GLN A 162 0.09 -22.05 -13.11
C GLN A 162 -1.18 -21.27 -13.48
N GLN A 163 -1.79 -20.59 -12.50
CA GLN A 163 -2.97 -19.75 -12.72
C GLN A 163 -2.69 -18.55 -13.64
N LEU A 164 -1.49 -17.98 -13.55
CA LEU A 164 -1.04 -16.91 -14.45
C LEU A 164 -0.89 -17.44 -15.89
N ALA A 165 -0.26 -18.58 -16.06
CA ALA A 165 -0.12 -19.22 -17.37
C ALA A 165 -1.48 -19.63 -17.98
N ALA A 166 -2.45 -20.00 -17.14
CA ALA A 166 -3.84 -20.28 -17.56
C ALA A 166 -4.68 -19.01 -17.83
N GLY A 167 -4.15 -17.80 -17.60
CA GLY A 167 -4.85 -16.54 -17.80
C GLY A 167 -5.90 -16.21 -16.74
N GLN A 168 -5.95 -16.95 -15.63
CA GLN A 168 -6.89 -16.73 -14.53
C GLN A 168 -6.40 -15.67 -13.55
N VAL A 169 -5.08 -15.56 -13.35
CA VAL A 169 -4.47 -14.50 -12.56
C VAL A 169 -4.10 -13.34 -13.48
N ARG A 170 -4.57 -12.15 -13.14
CA ARG A 170 -4.22 -10.93 -13.87
C ARG A 170 -2.90 -10.32 -13.39
N LYS A 171 -2.73 -10.19 -12.06
CA LYS A 171 -1.56 -9.58 -11.44
C LYS A 171 -1.25 -10.20 -10.10
N VAL A 172 0.03 -10.20 -9.76
CA VAL A 172 0.54 -10.63 -8.45
C VAL A 172 1.41 -9.52 -7.87
N LEU A 173 1.09 -9.10 -6.65
CA LEU A 173 1.94 -8.23 -5.84
C LEU A 173 2.66 -9.09 -4.80
N VAL A 174 3.85 -8.68 -4.39
CA VAL A 174 4.49 -9.19 -3.17
C VAL A 174 4.42 -8.13 -2.10
N LYS A 175 4.01 -8.51 -0.89
CA LYS A 175 3.75 -7.61 0.22
C LYS A 175 4.41 -8.11 1.51
N TYR A 176 4.71 -7.16 2.38
CA TYR A 176 5.22 -7.41 3.72
C TYR A 176 4.53 -6.42 4.68
N ASP A 177 3.84 -6.93 5.68
CA ASP A 177 3.06 -6.12 6.62
C ASP A 177 3.89 -5.71 7.83
N VAL A 178 3.79 -4.43 8.21
CA VAL A 178 4.39 -3.86 9.42
C VAL A 178 3.28 -3.29 10.29
N PRO A 179 2.99 -3.90 11.46
CA PRO A 179 1.98 -3.41 12.39
C PRO A 179 2.33 -2.02 12.94
N LEU A 180 1.35 -1.13 13.01
CA LEU A 180 1.48 0.20 13.62
C LEU A 180 0.72 0.31 14.95
N SER A 181 -0.40 -0.39 15.08
CA SER A 181 -1.29 -0.33 16.25
C SER A 181 -0.60 -0.74 17.55
N GLN A 182 0.41 -1.61 17.46
CA GLN A 182 1.15 -2.16 18.62
C GLN A 182 2.60 -1.69 18.67
N ALA A 183 3.01 -0.76 17.81
CA ALA A 183 4.39 -0.30 17.77
C ALA A 183 4.76 0.50 19.02
N ALA A 184 5.91 0.18 19.62
CA ALA A 184 6.41 0.85 20.82
C ALA A 184 7.12 2.17 20.50
N SER A 185 7.75 2.28 19.31
CA SER A 185 8.42 3.50 18.87
C SER A 185 8.45 3.63 17.35
N ARG A 186 8.71 4.85 16.88
CA ARG A 186 8.85 5.14 15.44
C ARG A 186 10.10 4.47 14.86
N GLU A 187 11.17 4.38 15.64
CA GLU A 187 12.40 3.69 15.27
C GLU A 187 12.16 2.20 15.05
N GLN A 188 11.33 1.55 15.89
CA GLN A 188 10.92 0.17 15.69
C GLN A 188 10.18 -0.01 14.36
N VAL A 189 9.23 0.86 14.03
CA VAL A 189 8.50 0.81 12.77
C VAL A 189 9.45 0.96 11.58
N LEU A 190 10.38 1.92 11.64
CA LEU A 190 11.35 2.12 10.57
C LEU A 190 12.30 0.91 10.42
N SER A 191 12.72 0.30 11.52
CA SER A 191 13.52 -0.94 11.49
C SER A 191 12.76 -2.09 10.81
N GLN A 192 11.49 -2.30 11.16
CA GLN A 192 10.66 -3.32 10.52
C GLN A 192 10.40 -3.03 9.03
N LEU A 193 10.25 -1.76 8.66
CA LEU A 193 10.16 -1.36 7.24
C LEU A 193 11.48 -1.59 6.48
N GLN A 194 12.65 -1.48 7.13
CA GLN A 194 13.94 -1.82 6.53
C GLN A 194 14.07 -3.34 6.33
N GLU A 195 13.59 -4.14 7.27
CA GLU A 195 13.50 -5.61 7.11
C GLU A 195 12.60 -5.98 5.93
N ALA A 196 11.41 -5.36 5.85
CA ALA A 196 10.49 -5.53 4.73
C ALA A 196 11.15 -5.13 3.39
N MET A 197 11.85 -3.99 3.36
CA MET A 197 12.57 -3.55 2.16
C MET A 197 13.64 -4.57 1.74
N THR A 198 14.42 -5.06 2.68
CA THR A 198 15.46 -6.06 2.42
C THR A 198 14.86 -7.34 1.82
N ALA A 199 13.71 -7.78 2.35
CA ALA A 199 13.00 -8.96 1.82
C ALA A 199 12.41 -8.72 0.43
N LEU A 200 11.98 -7.48 0.11
CA LEU A 200 11.29 -7.19 -1.15
C LEU A 200 12.19 -6.69 -2.28
N ILE A 201 13.41 -6.23 -2.01
CA ILE A 201 14.37 -5.80 -3.04
C ILE A 201 14.57 -6.84 -4.15
N PRO A 202 14.79 -8.15 -3.87
CA PRO A 202 14.95 -9.13 -4.93
C PRO A 202 13.76 -9.21 -5.88
N PHE A 203 12.54 -9.15 -5.35
CA PHE A 203 11.32 -9.16 -6.16
C PHE A 203 11.18 -7.89 -7.01
N TYR A 204 11.54 -6.74 -6.46
CA TYR A 204 11.57 -5.49 -7.20
C TYR A 204 12.59 -5.55 -8.35
N GLU A 205 13.79 -6.06 -8.10
CA GLU A 205 14.82 -6.24 -9.14
C GLU A 205 14.36 -7.20 -10.23
N ALA A 206 13.63 -8.28 -9.89
CA ALA A 206 13.07 -9.20 -10.87
C ALA A 206 12.07 -8.53 -11.82
N THR A 207 11.37 -7.49 -11.38
CA THR A 207 10.43 -6.74 -12.23
C THR A 207 11.12 -5.82 -13.22
N ARG A 208 12.42 -5.53 -13.05
CA ARG A 208 13.17 -4.69 -14.00
C ARG A 208 13.36 -5.46 -15.30
N THR A 209 13.04 -4.84 -16.38
CA THR A 209 13.35 -5.38 -17.70
C THR A 209 14.75 -4.94 -18.10
N ILE A 210 15.56 -5.88 -18.55
CA ILE A 210 16.76 -5.63 -19.33
C ILE A 210 16.31 -5.47 -20.78
#